data_c459c9d0254a096ec60c1554aae2cf43
#
_entry.id   c459c9d0254a096ec60c1554aae2cf43
#
_cell.length_a   1.000
_cell.length_b   1.000
_cell.length_c   1.000
_cell.angle_alpha   90.00
_cell.angle_beta   90.00
_cell.angle_gamma   90.00
#
_symmetry.space_group_name_H-M   'P 1'
#
loop_
_entity.id
_entity.type
_entity.pdbx_description
1 polymer ?
#
loop_
_entity_poly.entity_id
_entity_poly.type
_entity_poly.pdbx_seq_one_letter_code
_entity_poly.pdbx_strand_id
1 'polypeptide(L)'
;MTVFRITPRQATNLQPFDVPELRVKGTGQTNELDLLPTQKELGQAILNKYSNLSARNLDTRVAFKAGYDSIQRDTDALGDNRDTIYLRTKNFLLPAEPDNFVIVYGANHVTTGKAKYSNFGVYGRLALNGVGSVDNTNFPTAEEFLPGNPNAQYFYVYKIARQCGANEDCLAIPTGPGAAGIPLNQPAFLAFRAYLELATKVGPEFEELLYDQAIEFSPRRLDSEPIPGPSDLDDDEDELSDEEL
;
A
#
# COMPACT_ATOMS: atom_id res chain seq x y z
N MET A 1 4.98 -2.68 28.73
CA MET A 1 4.51 -3.95 28.14
C MET A 1 4.96 -5.08 29.05
N THR A 2 4.07 -5.98 29.47
CA THR A 2 4.42 -7.12 30.36
C THR A 2 4.27 -8.39 29.54
N VAL A 3 5.32 -9.19 29.48
CA VAL A 3 5.34 -10.46 28.73
C VAL A 3 5.35 -11.60 29.75
N PHE A 4 4.47 -12.57 29.59
CA PHE A 4 4.39 -13.77 30.43
C PHE A 4 4.85 -14.98 29.62
N ARG A 5 5.79 -15.74 30.16
CA ARG A 5 6.08 -17.09 29.69
C ARG A 5 5.18 -18.08 30.45
N ILE A 6 4.34 -18.80 29.74
CA ILE A 6 3.46 -19.84 30.31
C ILE A 6 4.09 -21.20 30.05
N THR A 7 4.34 -21.94 31.11
CA THR A 7 4.82 -23.33 31.01
C THR A 7 3.69 -24.25 31.51
N PRO A 8 3.23 -25.21 30.72
CA PRO A 8 2.20 -26.16 31.17
C PRO A 8 2.70 -26.97 32.38
N ARG A 9 1.83 -27.20 33.35
CA ARG A 9 2.17 -28.00 34.56
C ARG A 9 2.42 -29.46 34.22
N GLN A 10 1.83 -29.97 33.16
CA GLN A 10 2.05 -31.33 32.65
C GLN A 10 2.43 -31.18 31.17
N ALA A 11 3.71 -31.36 30.89
CA ALA A 11 4.22 -31.48 29.52
C ALA A 11 4.04 -32.94 29.07
N THR A 12 2.82 -33.30 28.68
CA THR A 12 2.60 -34.60 28.03
C THR A 12 2.94 -34.43 26.55
N ASN A 13 4.02 -35.09 26.13
CA ASN A 13 4.36 -35.37 24.72
C ASN A 13 3.88 -34.33 23.69
N LEU A 14 4.29 -33.08 23.88
CA LEU A 14 4.10 -32.05 22.86
C LEU A 14 4.99 -32.46 21.66
N GLN A 15 4.35 -33.00 20.64
CA GLN A 15 5.02 -33.15 19.34
C GLN A 15 5.19 -31.76 18.75
N PRO A 16 6.37 -31.37 18.32
CA PRO A 16 6.54 -30.14 17.55
C PRO A 16 5.67 -30.24 16.29
N PHE A 17 5.05 -29.13 15.91
CA PHE A 17 4.41 -29.05 14.60
C PHE A 17 5.49 -29.22 13.54
N ASP A 18 5.18 -29.97 12.49
CA ASP A 18 6.03 -30.00 11.31
C ASP A 18 6.14 -28.57 10.76
N VAL A 19 7.37 -28.10 10.59
CA VAL A 19 7.59 -26.82 9.94
C VAL A 19 7.24 -26.99 8.46
N PRO A 20 6.27 -26.23 7.93
CA PRO A 20 5.93 -26.32 6.52
C PRO A 20 7.17 -26.07 5.65
N GLU A 21 7.31 -26.84 4.58
CA GLU A 21 8.34 -26.59 3.58
C GLU A 21 8.25 -25.14 3.06
N LEU A 22 9.39 -24.48 2.94
CA LEU A 22 9.49 -23.14 2.41
C LEU A 22 9.13 -23.15 0.93
N ARG A 23 8.04 -22.46 0.57
CA ARG A 23 7.62 -22.31 -0.80
C ARG A 23 7.96 -20.91 -1.29
N VAL A 24 8.40 -20.79 -2.52
CA VAL A 24 8.45 -19.52 -3.22
C VAL A 24 7.05 -18.94 -3.36
N LYS A 25 6.95 -17.62 -3.48
CA LYS A 25 5.68 -16.91 -3.64
C LYS A 25 5.05 -17.23 -5.00
N GLY A 26 3.75 -16.98 -5.06
CA GLY A 26 3.00 -16.93 -6.29
C GLY A 26 2.64 -18.25 -6.94
N THR A 27 2.34 -18.14 -8.22
CA THR A 27 1.90 -19.17 -9.18
C THR A 27 0.59 -19.90 -8.82
N GLY A 28 -0.29 -19.22 -8.09
CA GLY A 28 -1.69 -19.63 -7.95
C GLY A 28 -2.52 -19.44 -9.23
N GLN A 29 -1.87 -19.14 -10.36
CA GLN A 29 -2.37 -19.05 -11.74
C GLN A 29 -3.22 -17.81 -12.08
N THR A 30 -3.66 -17.01 -11.13
CA THR A 30 -4.31 -15.73 -11.45
C THR A 30 -3.25 -14.69 -11.76
N ASN A 31 -3.20 -14.23 -12.99
CA ASN A 31 -2.31 -13.14 -13.42
C ASN A 31 -3.13 -11.87 -13.62
N GLU A 32 -2.86 -10.85 -12.83
CA GLU A 32 -3.57 -9.58 -12.91
C GLU A 32 -3.07 -8.65 -14.01
N LEU A 33 -1.91 -8.96 -14.63
CA LEU A 33 -1.31 -8.10 -15.64
C LEU A 33 -2.20 -7.91 -16.89
N ASP A 34 -3.13 -8.82 -17.14
CA ASP A 34 -4.14 -8.68 -18.18
C ASP A 34 -5.09 -7.50 -17.95
N LEU A 35 -5.19 -7.02 -16.70
CA LEU A 35 -5.98 -5.85 -16.31
C LEU A 35 -5.21 -4.52 -16.44
N LEU A 36 -3.91 -4.54 -16.79
CA LEU A 36 -3.09 -3.34 -16.93
C LEU A 36 -3.68 -2.27 -17.87
N PRO A 37 -4.29 -2.61 -19.03
CA PRO A 37 -4.97 -1.61 -19.87
C PRO A 37 -6.08 -0.87 -19.12
N THR A 38 -6.89 -1.59 -18.34
CA THR A 38 -7.97 -1.01 -17.53
C THR A 38 -7.42 -0.12 -16.40
N GLN A 39 -6.34 -0.51 -15.74
CA GLN A 39 -5.70 0.34 -14.73
C GLN A 39 -5.18 1.66 -15.33
N LYS A 40 -4.61 1.63 -16.53
CA LYS A 40 -4.16 2.84 -17.24
C LYS A 40 -5.35 3.75 -17.61
N GLU A 41 -6.43 3.16 -18.09
CA GLU A 41 -7.68 3.89 -18.38
C GLU A 41 -8.23 4.55 -17.10
N LEU A 42 -8.25 3.82 -15.99
CA LEU A 42 -8.67 4.34 -14.68
C LEU A 42 -7.80 5.52 -14.22
N GLY A 43 -6.48 5.39 -14.30
CA GLY A 43 -5.57 6.49 -13.99
C GLY A 43 -5.85 7.73 -14.83
N GLN A 44 -6.12 7.58 -16.12
CA GLN A 44 -6.47 8.69 -16.99
C GLN A 44 -7.84 9.31 -16.64
N ALA A 45 -8.83 8.49 -16.28
CA ALA A 45 -10.14 8.98 -15.83
C ALA A 45 -10.03 9.79 -14.55
N ILE A 46 -9.18 9.35 -13.59
CA ILE A 46 -8.90 10.10 -12.36
C ILE A 46 -8.24 11.45 -12.69
N LEU A 47 -7.22 11.47 -13.54
CA LEU A 47 -6.56 12.70 -13.96
C LEU A 47 -7.53 13.67 -14.65
N ASN A 48 -8.44 13.17 -15.48
CA ASN A 48 -9.46 13.98 -16.15
C ASN A 48 -10.47 14.58 -15.16
N LYS A 49 -10.92 13.80 -14.17
CA LYS A 49 -11.86 14.26 -13.12
C LYS A 49 -11.29 15.43 -12.32
N TYR A 50 -9.99 15.41 -12.03
CA TYR A 50 -9.30 16.44 -11.25
C TYR A 50 -8.38 17.33 -12.11
N SER A 51 -8.75 17.52 -13.39
CA SER A 51 -7.93 18.25 -14.37
C SER A 51 -7.70 19.75 -14.05
N ASN A 52 -8.43 20.31 -13.10
CA ASN A 52 -8.22 21.66 -12.58
C ASN A 52 -7.10 21.76 -11.53
N LEU A 53 -6.59 20.64 -11.04
CA LEU A 53 -5.50 20.55 -10.06
C LEU A 53 -4.17 20.17 -10.73
N SER A 54 -3.08 20.38 -10.02
CA SER A 54 -1.78 19.78 -10.35
C SER A 54 -1.76 18.34 -9.84
N ALA A 55 -1.20 17.43 -10.61
CA ALA A 55 -1.12 16.01 -10.29
C ALA A 55 0.33 15.53 -10.30
N ARG A 56 0.72 14.71 -9.31
CA ARG A 56 2.02 14.04 -9.23
C ARG A 56 1.82 12.57 -8.93
N ASN A 57 2.38 11.70 -9.77
CA ASN A 57 2.36 10.25 -9.49
C ASN A 57 3.29 9.93 -8.31
N LEU A 58 2.80 9.11 -7.40
CA LEU A 58 3.56 8.56 -6.30
C LEU A 58 3.93 7.12 -6.66
N ASP A 59 5.04 6.96 -7.40
CA ASP A 59 5.47 5.65 -7.89
C ASP A 59 5.48 4.61 -6.78
N THR A 60 4.88 3.45 -7.06
CA THR A 60 4.82 2.32 -6.15
C THR A 60 5.97 1.35 -6.45
N ARG A 61 6.64 0.88 -5.42
CA ARG A 61 7.75 -0.05 -5.50
C ARG A 61 7.63 -1.16 -4.47
N VAL A 62 8.41 -2.22 -4.67
CA VAL A 62 8.56 -3.29 -3.70
C VAL A 62 9.22 -2.74 -2.43
N ALA A 63 8.62 -3.05 -1.27
CA ALA A 63 9.20 -2.79 0.04
C ALA A 63 9.74 -4.10 0.64
N PHE A 64 10.77 -4.00 1.51
CA PHE A 64 11.41 -5.16 2.14
C PHE A 64 11.96 -6.18 1.14
N LYS A 65 12.59 -5.69 0.08
CA LYS A 65 13.15 -6.55 -0.97
C LYS A 65 14.22 -7.50 -0.42
N ALA A 66 15.03 -7.09 0.55
CA ALA A 66 16.04 -7.93 1.17
C ALA A 66 15.43 -9.17 1.82
N GLY A 67 14.30 -9.03 2.55
CA GLY A 67 13.55 -10.16 3.09
C GLY A 67 13.03 -11.10 2.01
N TYR A 68 12.53 -10.59 0.90
CA TYR A 68 12.13 -11.39 -0.24
C TYR A 68 13.31 -12.14 -0.87
N ASP A 69 14.41 -11.45 -1.13
CA ASP A 69 15.62 -12.04 -1.71
C ASP A 69 16.25 -13.11 -0.79
N SER A 70 16.09 -12.98 0.52
CA SER A 70 16.57 -13.98 1.49
C SER A 70 15.85 -15.32 1.37
N ILE A 71 14.55 -15.30 1.11
CA ILE A 71 13.77 -16.52 0.86
C ILE A 71 14.33 -17.27 -0.35
N GLN A 72 14.66 -16.55 -1.42
CA GLN A 72 15.23 -17.12 -2.64
C GLN A 72 16.61 -17.76 -2.41
N ARG A 73 17.34 -17.27 -1.41
CA ARG A 73 18.71 -17.73 -1.09
C ARG A 73 18.75 -18.69 0.10
N ASP A 74 17.61 -19.03 0.68
CA ASP A 74 17.50 -19.83 1.90
C ASP A 74 18.36 -19.26 3.05
N THR A 75 18.30 -17.94 3.20
CA THR A 75 18.98 -17.20 4.27
C THR A 75 17.95 -16.54 5.19
N ASP A 76 18.32 -16.33 6.44
CA ASP A 76 17.50 -15.63 7.42
C ASP A 76 17.69 -14.11 7.27
N ALA A 77 16.61 -13.35 7.19
CA ALA A 77 16.64 -11.91 7.15
C ALA A 77 15.36 -11.30 7.72
N LEU A 78 15.48 -10.07 8.21
CA LEU A 78 14.34 -9.31 8.67
C LEU A 78 13.37 -9.03 7.52
N GLY A 79 12.07 -9.17 7.78
CA GLY A 79 11.02 -8.95 6.77
C GLY A 79 10.78 -10.13 5.84
N ASP A 80 11.29 -11.31 6.18
CA ASP A 80 10.98 -12.57 5.50
C ASP A 80 9.50 -12.93 5.72
N ASN A 81 8.62 -12.31 4.94
CA ASN A 81 7.18 -12.54 4.97
C ASN A 81 6.76 -13.38 3.76
N ARG A 82 6.54 -14.65 4.00
CA ARG A 82 6.19 -15.63 2.96
C ARG A 82 4.72 -15.63 2.60
N ASP A 83 3.90 -15.10 3.48
CA ASP A 83 2.44 -15.07 3.36
C ASP A 83 1.90 -13.78 2.72
N THR A 84 2.75 -12.80 2.48
CA THR A 84 2.34 -11.50 1.94
C THR A 84 3.39 -10.89 1.03
N ILE A 85 2.98 -9.88 0.30
CA ILE A 85 3.87 -8.90 -0.32
C ILE A 85 3.67 -7.54 0.33
N TYR A 86 4.72 -6.73 0.27
CA TYR A 86 4.68 -5.33 0.67
C TYR A 86 5.10 -4.45 -0.50
N LEU A 87 4.26 -3.47 -0.80
CA LEU A 87 4.57 -2.39 -1.73
C LEU A 87 4.49 -1.06 -0.98
N ARG A 88 5.22 -0.05 -1.43
CA ARG A 88 5.09 1.31 -0.88
C ARG A 88 5.22 2.37 -1.96
N THR A 89 4.60 3.52 -1.73
CA THR A 89 4.76 4.70 -2.59
C THR A 89 6.02 5.48 -2.23
N LYS A 90 6.40 6.41 -3.11
CA LYS A 90 7.23 7.56 -2.74
C LYS A 90 6.55 8.38 -1.62
N ASN A 91 7.37 9.14 -0.92
CA ASN A 91 6.88 10.01 0.14
C ASN A 91 6.08 11.20 -0.45
N PHE A 92 5.09 11.66 0.32
CA PHE A 92 4.29 12.84 -0.02
C PHE A 92 3.99 13.67 1.23
N LEU A 93 3.68 14.94 1.03
CA LEU A 93 3.13 15.80 2.08
C LEU A 93 1.61 15.86 1.92
N LEU A 94 0.90 15.92 3.04
CA LEU A 94 -0.55 16.09 3.04
C LEU A 94 -0.92 17.37 3.81
N PRO A 95 -0.94 18.54 3.15
CA PRO A 95 -1.39 19.81 3.71
C PRO A 95 -2.86 19.78 4.14
N ALA A 96 -3.30 20.81 4.91
CA ALA A 96 -4.64 20.83 5.48
C ALA A 96 -5.72 21.31 4.51
N GLU A 97 -5.32 22.01 3.44
CA GLU A 97 -6.24 22.63 2.49
C GLU A 97 -7.00 21.53 1.71
N PRO A 98 -8.31 21.74 1.43
CA PRO A 98 -9.17 20.71 0.84
C PRO A 98 -8.74 20.19 -0.54
N ASP A 99 -8.04 21.03 -1.31
CA ASP A 99 -7.55 20.70 -2.65
C ASP A 99 -6.21 19.94 -2.62
N ASN A 100 -5.68 19.61 -1.41
CA ASN A 100 -4.53 18.73 -1.22
C ASN A 100 -5.02 17.37 -0.74
N PHE A 101 -4.91 16.38 -1.60
CA PHE A 101 -5.30 15.00 -1.31
C PHE A 101 -4.53 14.00 -2.17
N VAL A 102 -4.62 12.75 -1.81
CA VAL A 102 -4.09 11.64 -2.59
C VAL A 102 -5.26 10.75 -3.04
N ILE A 103 -5.27 10.36 -4.29
CA ILE A 103 -6.13 9.27 -4.78
C ILE A 103 -5.30 8.01 -4.89
N VAL A 104 -5.74 6.97 -4.20
CA VAL A 104 -5.23 5.60 -4.30
C VAL A 104 -6.16 4.82 -5.20
N TYR A 105 -5.60 4.05 -6.12
CA TYR A 105 -6.37 3.18 -7.00
C TYR A 105 -5.57 1.94 -7.38
N GLY A 106 -6.25 0.84 -7.59
CA GLY A 106 -5.59 -0.42 -7.92
C GLY A 106 -6.58 -1.56 -8.10
N ALA A 107 -6.04 -2.75 -8.31
CA ALA A 107 -6.85 -3.95 -8.34
C ALA A 107 -7.27 -4.34 -6.92
N ASN A 108 -8.53 -4.71 -6.74
CA ASN A 108 -8.95 -5.42 -5.54
C ASN A 108 -8.50 -6.88 -5.68
N HIS A 109 -7.33 -7.19 -5.15
CA HIS A 109 -6.69 -8.50 -5.27
C HIS A 109 -7.54 -9.67 -4.74
N VAL A 110 -8.53 -9.37 -3.89
CA VAL A 110 -9.49 -10.37 -3.42
C VAL A 110 -10.57 -10.63 -4.47
N THR A 111 -11.06 -9.59 -5.12
CA THR A 111 -12.07 -9.72 -6.20
C THR A 111 -11.50 -10.37 -7.45
N THR A 112 -10.22 -10.13 -7.76
CA THR A 112 -9.52 -10.84 -8.85
C THR A 112 -9.24 -12.30 -8.51
N GLY A 113 -9.31 -12.67 -7.22
CA GLY A 113 -8.96 -14.01 -6.72
C GLY A 113 -7.46 -14.21 -6.47
N LYS A 114 -6.65 -13.15 -6.59
CA LYS A 114 -5.19 -13.22 -6.40
C LYS A 114 -4.79 -13.34 -4.94
N ALA A 115 -5.53 -12.72 -4.04
CA ALA A 115 -5.24 -12.76 -2.61
C ALA A 115 -6.48 -13.07 -1.77
N LYS A 116 -6.28 -13.52 -0.54
CA LYS A 116 -7.34 -13.72 0.44
C LYS A 116 -7.69 -12.43 1.17
N TYR A 117 -6.75 -11.52 1.30
CA TYR A 117 -6.88 -10.25 1.97
C TYR A 117 -5.94 -9.22 1.33
N SER A 118 -6.40 -8.02 1.16
CA SER A 118 -5.57 -6.90 0.73
C SER A 118 -5.97 -5.61 1.45
N ASN A 119 -5.00 -4.74 1.67
CA ASN A 119 -5.23 -3.43 2.25
C ASN A 119 -4.19 -2.42 1.79
N PHE A 120 -4.51 -1.16 1.99
CA PHE A 120 -3.52 -0.10 2.08
C PHE A 120 -3.55 0.58 3.45
N GLY A 121 -2.41 1.12 3.86
CA GLY A 121 -2.28 1.90 5.08
C GLY A 121 -1.46 3.16 4.83
N VAL A 122 -1.76 4.20 5.61
CA VAL A 122 -1.03 5.48 5.61
C VAL A 122 -0.09 5.51 6.80
N TYR A 123 1.16 5.81 6.55
CA TYR A 123 2.23 5.84 7.56
C TYR A 123 2.95 7.18 7.56
N GLY A 124 3.26 7.67 8.76
CA GLY A 124 4.21 8.77 8.93
C GLY A 124 5.63 8.28 8.65
N ARG A 125 6.38 9.00 7.79
CA ARG A 125 7.73 8.55 7.38
C ARG A 125 8.72 8.55 8.54
N LEU A 126 8.70 9.57 9.40
CA LEU A 126 9.68 9.71 10.47
C LEU A 126 9.42 8.79 11.66
N ALA A 127 8.15 8.59 12.02
CA ALA A 127 7.79 7.78 13.19
C ALA A 127 7.43 6.32 12.81
N LEU A 128 7.34 6.02 11.52
CA LEU A 128 6.85 4.74 10.97
C LEU A 128 5.51 4.29 11.58
N ASN A 129 4.70 5.27 12.02
CA ASN A 129 3.43 5.03 12.67
C ASN A 129 2.29 4.91 11.64
N GLY A 130 1.58 3.80 11.65
CA GLY A 130 0.35 3.64 10.88
C GLY A 130 -0.78 4.47 11.52
N VAL A 131 -1.40 5.37 10.73
CA VAL A 131 -2.43 6.30 11.22
C VAL A 131 -3.81 6.05 10.64
N GLY A 132 -3.90 5.20 9.65
CA GLY A 132 -5.17 4.78 9.04
C GLY A 132 -4.96 3.69 8.01
N SER A 133 -5.98 2.88 7.79
CA SER A 133 -5.96 1.83 6.77
C SER A 133 -7.36 1.54 6.25
N VAL A 134 -7.42 1.03 5.03
CA VAL A 134 -8.64 0.53 4.40
C VAL A 134 -8.33 -0.84 3.83
N ASP A 135 -9.22 -1.79 4.01
CA ASP A 135 -9.09 -3.15 3.48
C ASP A 135 -10.08 -3.43 2.35
N ASN A 136 -9.89 -4.55 1.69
CA ASN A 136 -10.66 -4.98 0.54
C ASN A 136 -12.19 -5.05 0.77
N THR A 137 -12.67 -5.15 2.02
CA THR A 137 -14.10 -5.19 2.32
C THR A 137 -14.76 -3.81 2.26
N ASN A 138 -13.94 -2.76 2.29
CA ASN A 138 -14.35 -1.36 2.24
C ASN A 138 -13.89 -0.66 0.94
N PHE A 139 -13.39 -1.40 -0.04
CA PHE A 139 -13.01 -0.83 -1.33
C PHE A 139 -14.25 -0.62 -2.20
N PRO A 140 -14.58 0.63 -2.60
CA PRO A 140 -15.61 0.89 -3.58
C PRO A 140 -15.15 0.44 -4.96
N THR A 141 -16.07 0.04 -5.82
CA THR A 141 -15.74 -0.28 -7.21
C THR A 141 -15.38 0.99 -8.01
N ALA A 142 -14.59 0.82 -9.07
CA ALA A 142 -14.21 1.94 -9.93
C ALA A 142 -15.26 2.29 -11.00
N GLU A 143 -16.51 1.84 -10.86
CA GLU A 143 -17.57 2.04 -11.86
C GLU A 143 -17.90 3.51 -12.12
N GLU A 144 -17.76 4.38 -11.10
CA GLU A 144 -17.93 5.83 -11.26
C GLU A 144 -16.92 6.43 -12.25
N PHE A 145 -15.70 5.90 -12.27
CA PHE A 145 -14.60 6.37 -13.12
C PHE A 145 -14.56 5.68 -14.47
N LEU A 146 -15.05 4.45 -14.55
CA LEU A 146 -15.04 3.60 -15.73
C LEU A 146 -16.46 3.10 -16.08
N PRO A 147 -17.40 4.00 -16.37
CA PRO A 147 -18.78 3.61 -16.63
C PRO A 147 -18.88 2.69 -17.85
N GLY A 148 -19.50 1.52 -17.65
CA GLY A 148 -19.68 0.52 -18.71
C GLY A 148 -18.46 -0.35 -19.02
N ASN A 149 -17.32 -0.15 -18.36
CA ASN A 149 -16.18 -1.05 -18.48
C ASN A 149 -16.41 -2.30 -17.61
N PRO A 150 -16.46 -3.53 -18.18
CA PRO A 150 -16.75 -4.74 -17.43
C PRO A 150 -15.69 -5.08 -16.37
N ASN A 151 -14.49 -4.53 -16.51
CA ASN A 151 -13.40 -4.74 -15.55
C ASN A 151 -13.42 -3.74 -14.37
N ALA A 152 -14.28 -2.71 -14.40
CA ALA A 152 -14.34 -1.69 -13.34
C ALA A 152 -14.59 -2.31 -11.95
N GLN A 153 -15.33 -3.42 -11.89
CA GLN A 153 -15.61 -4.16 -10.67
C GLN A 153 -14.37 -4.75 -9.96
N TYR A 154 -13.28 -4.94 -10.71
CA TYR A 154 -12.02 -5.45 -10.15
C TYR A 154 -11.11 -4.37 -9.60
N PHE A 155 -11.47 -3.10 -9.79
CA PHE A 155 -10.67 -1.96 -9.36
C PHE A 155 -11.37 -1.16 -8.27
N TYR A 156 -10.56 -0.48 -7.48
CA TYR A 156 -11.03 0.46 -6.48
C TYR A 156 -10.39 1.84 -6.66
N VAL A 157 -11.07 2.85 -6.16
CA VAL A 157 -10.56 4.23 -6.06
C VAL A 157 -10.89 4.75 -4.67
N TYR A 158 -9.90 5.26 -3.95
CA TYR A 158 -10.08 5.76 -2.60
C TYR A 158 -9.34 7.09 -2.41
N LYS A 159 -9.98 8.04 -1.72
CA LYS A 159 -9.37 9.33 -1.41
C LYS A 159 -8.69 9.29 -0.05
N ILE A 160 -7.56 9.98 0.08
CA ILE A 160 -6.87 10.24 1.35
C ILE A 160 -6.70 11.73 1.48
N ALA A 161 -7.21 12.31 2.55
CA ALA A 161 -7.18 13.76 2.79
C ALA A 161 -7.09 14.07 4.28
N ARG A 162 -6.87 15.32 4.65
CA ARG A 162 -7.00 15.77 6.05
C ARG A 162 -8.46 15.88 6.47
N GLN A 163 -9.33 16.21 5.53
CA GLN A 163 -10.76 16.34 5.76
C GLN A 163 -11.50 15.63 4.63
N CYS A 164 -12.44 14.79 5.00
CA CYS A 164 -13.32 14.09 4.07
C CYS A 164 -14.70 14.74 4.07
N GLY A 165 -15.33 14.81 2.89
CA GLY A 165 -16.73 15.18 2.75
C GLY A 165 -17.67 14.10 3.30
N ALA A 166 -18.91 14.46 3.58
CA ALA A 166 -19.95 13.49 3.86
C ALA A 166 -20.20 12.64 2.59
N ASN A 167 -20.27 11.32 2.73
CA ASN A 167 -20.51 10.38 1.63
C ASN A 167 -19.37 10.24 0.60
N GLU A 168 -18.14 10.59 0.96
CA GLU A 168 -16.97 10.29 0.14
C GLU A 168 -16.31 8.99 0.60
N ASP A 169 -15.83 8.17 -0.35
CA ASP A 169 -14.91 7.07 -0.08
C ASP A 169 -13.52 7.65 0.23
N CYS A 170 -13.35 8.08 1.47
CA CYS A 170 -12.24 8.91 1.90
C CYS A 170 -11.74 8.51 3.29
N LEU A 171 -10.41 8.41 3.43
CA LEU A 171 -9.72 8.21 4.69
C LEU A 171 -9.19 9.56 5.19
N ALA A 172 -9.73 10.04 6.31
CA ALA A 172 -9.25 11.26 6.96
C ALA A 172 -8.00 10.96 7.79
N ILE A 173 -6.91 11.67 7.52
CA ILE A 173 -5.64 11.53 8.24
C ILE A 173 -5.52 12.62 9.31
N PRO A 174 -5.51 12.26 10.60
CA PRO A 174 -5.38 13.23 11.68
C PRO A 174 -4.05 13.98 11.63
N THR A 175 -4.07 15.24 12.06
CA THR A 175 -2.86 16.02 12.34
C THR A 175 -2.51 15.86 13.80
N GLY A 176 -1.36 15.29 14.10
CA GLY A 176 -0.96 15.13 15.49
C GLY A 176 0.38 14.44 15.60
N PRO A 177 1.02 14.52 16.77
CA PRO A 177 2.29 13.84 17.00
C PRO A 177 2.10 12.34 17.26
N GLY A 178 3.08 11.56 16.89
CA GLY A 178 3.17 10.15 17.22
C GLY A 178 2.05 9.30 16.62
N ALA A 179 1.55 8.33 17.37
CA ALA A 179 0.54 7.37 16.90
C ALA A 179 -0.84 7.99 16.60
N ALA A 180 -1.08 9.23 17.04
CA ALA A 180 -2.36 9.91 16.85
C ALA A 180 -2.54 10.53 15.45
N GLY A 181 -1.45 10.73 14.69
CA GLY A 181 -1.53 11.31 13.36
C GLY A 181 -0.18 11.64 12.77
N ILE A 182 -0.18 12.41 11.69
CA ILE A 182 1.03 12.90 11.00
C ILE A 182 1.01 14.42 11.00
N PRO A 183 2.01 15.10 11.56
CA PRO A 183 2.14 16.55 11.47
C PRO A 183 2.13 17.05 10.03
N LEU A 184 1.61 18.27 9.79
CA LEU A 184 1.46 18.83 8.43
C LEU A 184 2.78 18.98 7.67
N ASN A 185 3.87 19.18 8.38
CA ASN A 185 5.22 19.36 7.84
C ASN A 185 6.04 18.06 7.79
N GLN A 186 5.42 16.92 8.07
CA GLN A 186 6.08 15.63 8.00
C GLN A 186 5.57 14.82 6.81
N PRO A 187 6.47 14.13 6.10
CA PRO A 187 6.09 13.29 4.99
C PRO A 187 5.37 12.02 5.46
N ALA A 188 4.47 11.55 4.61
CA ALA A 188 3.76 10.28 4.70
C ALA A 188 4.11 9.39 3.51
N PHE A 189 3.80 8.12 3.62
CA PHE A 189 3.79 7.18 2.50
C PHE A 189 2.62 6.20 2.63
N LEU A 190 2.30 5.55 1.53
CA LEU A 190 1.33 4.45 1.49
C LEU A 190 2.08 3.13 1.48
N ALA A 191 1.58 2.19 2.24
CA ALA A 191 2.01 0.79 2.16
C ALA A 191 0.82 -0.08 1.75
N PHE A 192 1.04 -0.96 0.78
CA PHE A 192 0.06 -1.92 0.28
C PHE A 192 0.47 -3.33 0.67
N ARG A 193 -0.53 -4.17 0.89
CA ARG A 193 -0.34 -5.58 1.25
C ARG A 193 -1.34 -6.45 0.53
N ALA A 194 -0.86 -7.58 0.04
CA ALA A 194 -1.70 -8.66 -0.45
C ALA A 194 -1.26 -9.97 0.22
N TYR A 195 -2.19 -10.61 0.95
CA TYR A 195 -1.93 -11.80 1.75
C TYR A 195 -2.53 -13.03 1.10
N LEU A 196 -1.76 -14.11 1.08
CA LEU A 196 -2.14 -15.48 0.79
C LEU A 196 -2.91 -15.67 -0.52
N GLU A 197 -2.27 -16.25 -1.48
CA GLU A 197 -2.98 -16.92 -2.57
C GLU A 197 -3.68 -18.18 -2.05
N LEU A 198 -4.95 -18.34 -2.39
CA LEU A 198 -5.72 -19.49 -1.91
C LEU A 198 -5.17 -20.84 -2.41
N ALA A 199 -4.63 -20.85 -3.62
CA ALA A 199 -4.11 -22.06 -4.26
C ALA A 199 -2.78 -22.54 -3.66
N THR A 200 -1.88 -21.61 -3.37
CA THR A 200 -0.51 -21.92 -2.93
C THR A 200 -0.33 -21.83 -1.41
N LYS A 201 -1.20 -21.07 -0.73
CA LYS A 201 -1.13 -20.76 0.72
C LYS A 201 0.16 -20.03 1.11
N VAL A 202 0.75 -19.31 0.18
CA VAL A 202 1.84 -18.36 0.36
C VAL A 202 1.43 -17.01 -0.21
N GLY A 203 2.23 -15.96 -0.04
CA GLY A 203 1.95 -14.66 -0.62
C GLY A 203 2.02 -14.69 -2.15
N PRO A 204 1.35 -13.76 -2.85
CA PRO A 204 1.45 -13.62 -4.29
C PRO A 204 2.89 -13.31 -4.74
N GLU A 205 3.23 -13.62 -5.99
CA GLU A 205 4.48 -13.18 -6.60
C GLU A 205 4.33 -11.75 -7.12
N PHE A 206 5.39 -10.95 -7.00
CA PHE A 206 5.39 -9.55 -7.45
C PHE A 206 5.09 -9.40 -8.95
N GLU A 207 5.60 -10.33 -9.77
CA GLU A 207 5.44 -10.31 -11.23
C GLU A 207 4.03 -10.74 -11.70
N GLU A 208 3.20 -11.24 -10.81
CA GLU A 208 1.82 -11.65 -11.09
C GLU A 208 0.78 -10.63 -10.60
N LEU A 209 1.24 -9.60 -9.89
CA LEU A 209 0.40 -8.57 -9.28
C LEU A 209 0.41 -7.28 -10.08
N LEU A 210 -0.76 -6.69 -10.18
CA LEU A 210 -0.91 -5.33 -10.69
C LEU A 210 -0.76 -4.35 -9.51
N TYR A 211 0.38 -3.65 -9.43
CA TYR A 211 0.67 -2.77 -8.30
C TYR A 211 -0.34 -1.65 -8.17
N ASP A 212 -0.81 -1.44 -6.93
CA ASP A 212 -1.59 -0.28 -6.58
C ASP A 212 -0.84 1.01 -6.91
N GLN A 213 -1.59 2.04 -7.27
CA GLN A 213 -1.08 3.33 -7.71
C GLN A 213 -1.62 4.43 -6.82
N ALA A 214 -0.91 5.55 -6.78
CA ALA A 214 -1.37 6.74 -6.08
C ALA A 214 -1.00 8.00 -6.85
N ILE A 215 -1.90 8.99 -6.81
CA ILE A 215 -1.71 10.31 -7.40
C ILE A 215 -1.97 11.37 -6.33
N GLU A 216 -0.98 12.21 -6.08
CA GLU A 216 -1.12 13.38 -5.23
C GLU A 216 -1.68 14.54 -6.07
N PHE A 217 -2.69 15.23 -5.53
CA PHE A 217 -3.30 16.40 -6.11
C PHE A 217 -3.07 17.62 -5.22
N SER A 218 -2.84 18.77 -5.86
CA SER A 218 -2.65 20.05 -5.19
C SER A 218 -3.19 21.20 -6.07
N PRO A 219 -3.50 22.38 -5.49
CA PRO A 219 -3.89 23.53 -6.27
C PRO A 219 -2.86 23.88 -7.35
N ARG A 220 -3.32 24.24 -8.55
CA ARG A 220 -2.44 24.82 -9.56
C ARG A 220 -1.93 26.17 -9.08
N ARG A 221 -0.64 26.33 -9.01
CA ARG A 221 -0.04 27.64 -8.77
C ARG A 221 -0.13 28.44 -10.07
N LEU A 222 -0.76 29.61 -9.99
CA LEU A 222 -0.66 30.63 -11.02
C LEU A 222 0.72 31.29 -10.80
N ASP A 223 1.62 31.03 -11.72
CA ASP A 223 2.95 31.64 -11.91
C ASP A 223 3.51 32.46 -10.75
N SER A 224 4.39 31.90 -9.94
CA SER A 224 5.49 32.62 -9.29
C SER A 224 6.45 31.63 -8.64
N GLU A 225 7.70 31.68 -9.09
CA GLU A 225 8.92 31.02 -8.61
C GLU A 225 8.98 29.48 -8.63
N PRO A 226 10.04 28.91 -9.20
CA PRO A 226 10.29 27.50 -9.04
C PRO A 226 10.49 27.21 -7.55
N ILE A 227 9.61 26.38 -6.99
CA ILE A 227 9.90 25.77 -5.70
C ILE A 227 11.20 25.01 -5.85
N PRO A 228 12.13 25.09 -4.89
CA PRO A 228 13.11 24.04 -4.78
C PRO A 228 12.30 22.73 -4.76
N GLY A 229 12.47 21.94 -5.80
CA GLY A 229 11.78 20.65 -5.90
C GLY A 229 12.11 19.84 -4.66
N PRO A 230 11.31 18.83 -4.30
CA PRO A 230 11.64 17.87 -3.27
C PRO A 230 12.83 16.98 -3.67
N SER A 231 13.74 17.48 -4.50
CA SER A 231 15.05 16.88 -4.78
C SER A 231 15.91 16.71 -3.53
N ASP A 232 15.52 17.35 -2.43
CA ASP A 232 16.22 17.28 -1.16
C ASP A 232 15.46 16.50 -0.08
N LEU A 233 14.33 15.88 -0.43
CA LEU A 233 13.76 14.80 0.36
C LEU A 233 14.38 13.49 -0.16
N ASP A 234 15.67 13.35 0.16
CA ASP A 234 16.56 12.31 -0.33
C ASP A 234 15.87 10.97 -0.57
N ASP A 235 15.72 10.64 -1.85
CA ASP A 235 15.42 9.28 -2.30
C ASP A 235 16.65 8.36 -2.06
N ASP A 236 17.78 8.92 -1.59
CA ASP A 236 19.08 8.27 -1.57
C ASP A 236 19.37 7.40 -0.33
N GLU A 237 18.47 7.34 0.65
CA GLU A 237 18.63 6.43 1.80
C GLU A 237 17.42 5.52 2.01
N ASP A 238 16.92 4.90 0.95
CA ASP A 238 15.91 3.86 1.08
C ASP A 238 16.48 2.44 1.28
N GLU A 239 17.77 2.31 1.41
CA GLU A 239 18.35 1.24 2.20
C GLU A 239 18.17 1.65 3.68
N LEU A 240 16.97 1.41 4.24
CA LEU A 240 16.96 1.08 5.66
C LEU A 240 17.92 -0.09 5.77
N SER A 241 19.15 0.20 6.18
CA SER A 241 20.09 -0.82 6.55
C SER A 241 19.34 -1.76 7.50
N ASP A 242 19.43 -3.06 7.25
CA ASP A 242 18.80 -4.12 8.07
C ASP A 242 19.20 -4.04 9.57
N GLU A 243 19.91 -3.00 9.99
CA GLU A 243 20.40 -2.74 11.34
C GLU A 243 19.50 -1.81 12.19
N GLU A 244 18.44 -1.18 11.64
CA GLU A 244 17.62 -0.20 12.40
C GLU A 244 16.16 -0.62 12.67
N LEU A 245 15.82 -1.88 12.52
CA LEU A 245 14.48 -2.40 12.88
C LEU A 245 14.56 -3.49 13.96
#